data_240bb3869cb7ff5c07efb7092fce34c6
#
_entry.id   240bb3869cb7ff5c07efb7092fce34c6
#
_cell.length_a   1.000
_cell.length_b   1.000
_cell.length_c   1.000
_cell.angle_alpha   90.00
_cell.angle_beta   90.00
_cell.angle_gamma   90.00
#
_symmetry.space_group_name_H-M   'P 1'
#
loop_
_entity.id
_entity.type
_entity.pdbx_description
1 polymer ?
#
loop_
_entity_poly.entity_id
_entity_poly.type
_entity_poly.pdbx_seq_one_letter_code
_entity_poly.pdbx_strand_id
1 'polypeptide(L)'
;MKMSVTVLSVIVMCLSSITLADDHIREVKTANPFVALHPEAQQKATSQYYEAVEKNVFNGAIPLKYAQLAALSASVAIRCEYCIPAHTAFAKAAGATDEEIKTAVAIAADVSLNSSMLYGNQFDMDTFLKMFE
;
A
#
# COMPACT_ATOMS: atom_id res chain seq x y z
N MET A 1 25.04 -82.11 26.33
CA MET A 1 25.50 -80.76 26.08
C MET A 1 24.43 -80.09 25.21
N LYS A 2 23.55 -79.32 25.82
CA LYS A 2 22.38 -78.72 25.15
C LYS A 2 22.65 -77.18 24.92
N MET A 3 22.78 -76.79 23.70
CA MET A 3 22.87 -75.38 23.33
C MET A 3 21.46 -74.80 23.27
N SER A 4 21.22 -73.83 24.11
CA SER A 4 19.98 -73.03 24.10
C SER A 4 20.18 -71.85 23.19
N VAL A 5 19.38 -71.75 22.11
CA VAL A 5 19.38 -70.60 21.18
C VAL A 5 18.35 -69.67 21.70
N THR A 6 18.83 -68.49 22.18
CA THR A 6 17.99 -67.38 22.59
C THR A 6 17.67 -66.54 21.39
N VAL A 7 16.41 -66.53 20.97
CA VAL A 7 15.91 -65.67 19.90
C VAL A 7 15.72 -64.26 20.46
N LEU A 8 16.54 -63.34 20.00
CA LEU A 8 16.44 -61.93 20.33
C LEU A 8 15.44 -61.27 19.39
N SER A 9 14.26 -60.96 19.90
CA SER A 9 13.21 -60.24 19.17
C SER A 9 13.60 -58.77 19.09
N VAL A 10 13.98 -58.27 17.88
CA VAL A 10 14.21 -56.88 17.62
C VAL A 10 12.87 -56.21 17.34
N ILE A 11 12.35 -55.48 18.30
CA ILE A 11 11.20 -54.60 18.12
C ILE A 11 11.71 -53.33 17.40
N VAL A 12 11.43 -53.25 16.12
CA VAL A 12 11.63 -51.98 15.36
C VAL A 12 10.51 -51.05 15.75
N MET A 13 10.79 -50.14 16.66
CA MET A 13 9.92 -48.98 16.92
C MET A 13 10.00 -48.03 15.73
N CYS A 14 8.98 -48.05 14.86
CA CYS A 14 8.73 -46.96 13.91
C CYS A 14 8.39 -45.68 14.70
N LEU A 15 9.38 -44.86 14.94
CA LEU A 15 9.17 -43.49 15.35
C LEU A 15 8.56 -42.75 14.16
N SER A 16 7.23 -42.69 14.12
CA SER A 16 6.51 -41.75 13.25
C SER A 16 6.87 -40.34 13.72
N SER A 17 7.76 -39.67 12.97
CA SER A 17 8.00 -38.25 13.13
C SER A 17 6.71 -37.53 12.81
N ILE A 18 5.98 -37.13 13.84
CA ILE A 18 4.93 -36.14 13.74
C ILE A 18 5.67 -34.86 13.42
N THR A 19 5.75 -34.50 12.13
CA THR A 19 6.04 -33.15 11.71
C THR A 19 4.86 -32.29 12.19
N LEU A 20 5.08 -31.59 13.30
CA LEU A 20 4.25 -30.44 13.64
C LEU A 20 4.33 -29.53 12.44
N ALA A 21 3.28 -29.49 11.63
CA ALA A 21 3.07 -28.44 10.66
C ALA A 21 3.13 -27.15 11.48
N ASP A 22 4.16 -26.38 11.21
CA ASP A 22 4.32 -25.02 11.71
C ASP A 22 3.12 -24.26 11.15
N ASP A 23 2.08 -24.16 11.98
CA ASP A 23 0.90 -23.36 11.72
C ASP A 23 1.39 -21.91 11.80
N HIS A 24 2.07 -21.48 10.73
CA HIS A 24 2.25 -20.08 10.48
C HIS A 24 0.84 -19.48 10.54
N ILE A 25 0.55 -18.82 11.65
CA ILE A 25 -0.58 -17.91 11.78
C ILE A 25 -0.40 -16.94 10.62
N ARG A 26 -1.03 -17.29 9.50
CA ARG A 26 -1.14 -16.43 8.35
C ARG A 26 -1.97 -15.26 8.86
N GLU A 27 -1.27 -14.19 9.23
CA GLU A 27 -1.91 -12.94 9.59
C GLU A 27 -2.94 -12.69 8.50
N VAL A 28 -4.22 -12.82 8.83
CA VAL A 28 -5.31 -12.59 7.87
C VAL A 28 -5.27 -11.09 7.62
N LYS A 29 -4.42 -10.70 6.67
CA LYS A 29 -4.40 -9.35 6.14
C LYS A 29 -5.83 -9.10 5.65
N THR A 30 -6.59 -8.31 6.39
CA THR A 30 -7.98 -8.00 6.04
C THR A 30 -7.99 -7.53 4.60
N ALA A 31 -8.68 -8.26 3.74
CA ALA A 31 -8.70 -7.96 2.31
C ALA A 31 -9.13 -6.51 2.11
N ASN A 32 -8.42 -5.78 1.25
CA ASN A 32 -8.77 -4.40 0.94
C ASN A 32 -10.26 -4.35 0.51
N PRO A 33 -11.13 -3.61 1.22
CA PRO A 33 -12.56 -3.61 0.96
C PRO A 33 -12.91 -3.13 -0.46
N PHE A 34 -12.03 -2.36 -1.09
CA PHE A 34 -12.24 -1.90 -2.47
C PHE A 34 -12.18 -3.03 -3.50
N VAL A 35 -11.52 -4.15 -3.18
CA VAL A 35 -11.48 -5.32 -4.06
C VAL A 35 -12.89 -5.84 -4.34
N ALA A 36 -13.76 -5.88 -3.32
CA ALA A 36 -15.13 -6.34 -3.46
C ALA A 36 -16.02 -5.44 -4.33
N LEU A 37 -15.60 -4.22 -4.63
CA LEU A 37 -16.30 -3.31 -5.54
C LEU A 37 -16.08 -3.67 -7.02
N HIS A 38 -15.11 -4.55 -7.32
CA HIS A 38 -14.81 -4.99 -8.67
C HIS A 38 -15.55 -6.30 -9.01
N PRO A 39 -15.84 -6.55 -10.31
CA PRO A 39 -16.40 -7.82 -10.74
C PRO A 39 -15.57 -9.02 -10.24
N GLU A 40 -16.20 -10.11 -9.86
CA GLU A 40 -15.54 -11.28 -9.26
C GLU A 40 -14.33 -11.76 -10.07
N ALA A 41 -14.46 -11.83 -11.40
CA ALA A 41 -13.38 -12.22 -12.31
C ALA A 41 -12.12 -11.31 -12.21
N GLN A 42 -12.26 -10.08 -11.72
CA GLN A 42 -11.17 -9.10 -11.62
C GLN A 42 -10.57 -9.01 -10.21
N GLN A 43 -11.26 -9.51 -9.18
CA GLN A 43 -10.88 -9.29 -7.78
C GLN A 43 -9.47 -9.77 -7.45
N LYS A 44 -9.04 -10.89 -8.02
CA LYS A 44 -7.67 -11.41 -7.83
C LYS A 44 -6.63 -10.42 -8.36
N ALA A 45 -6.80 -9.92 -9.57
CA ALA A 45 -5.88 -8.95 -10.18
C ALA A 45 -5.91 -7.62 -9.43
N THR A 46 -7.10 -7.18 -9.00
CA THR A 46 -7.28 -5.96 -8.21
C THR A 46 -6.58 -6.04 -6.85
N SER A 47 -6.67 -7.18 -6.15
CA SER A 47 -5.93 -7.39 -4.90
C SER A 47 -4.43 -7.25 -5.10
N GLN A 48 -3.87 -7.87 -6.14
CA GLN A 48 -2.46 -7.75 -6.49
C GLN A 48 -2.06 -6.32 -6.84
N TYR A 49 -2.93 -5.58 -7.52
CA TYR A 49 -2.72 -4.16 -7.82
C TYR A 49 -2.61 -3.33 -6.54
N TYR A 50 -3.55 -3.45 -5.59
CA TYR A 50 -3.50 -2.70 -4.33
C TYR A 50 -2.28 -3.05 -3.48
N GLU A 51 -1.87 -4.32 -3.44
CA GLU A 51 -0.64 -4.74 -2.76
C GLU A 51 0.60 -4.10 -3.40
N ALA A 52 0.66 -4.07 -4.73
CA ALA A 52 1.75 -3.43 -5.47
C ALA A 52 1.78 -1.91 -5.25
N VAL A 53 0.62 -1.25 -5.23
CA VAL A 53 0.52 0.19 -4.93
C VAL A 53 1.00 0.49 -3.51
N GLU A 54 0.56 -0.26 -2.52
CA GLU A 54 1.01 -0.08 -1.14
C GLU A 54 2.55 -0.19 -1.04
N LYS A 55 3.12 -1.22 -1.67
CA LYS A 55 4.55 -1.49 -1.62
C LYS A 55 5.40 -0.49 -2.40
N ASN A 56 5.00 -0.16 -3.62
CA ASN A 56 5.87 0.53 -4.58
C ASN A 56 5.56 2.03 -4.69
N VAL A 57 4.37 2.46 -4.29
CA VAL A 57 3.96 3.87 -4.33
C VAL A 57 4.04 4.48 -2.92
N PHE A 58 3.31 3.92 -1.96
CA PHE A 58 3.24 4.51 -0.62
C PHE A 58 4.42 4.14 0.28
N ASN A 59 5.06 2.99 0.09
CA ASN A 59 6.27 2.57 0.78
C ASN A 59 7.48 2.45 -0.17
N GLY A 60 7.49 3.25 -1.24
CA GLY A 60 8.55 3.28 -2.24
C GLY A 60 9.69 4.27 -1.89
N ALA A 61 10.12 5.05 -2.89
CA ALA A 61 11.26 5.96 -2.76
C ALA A 61 11.00 7.20 -1.89
N ILE A 62 9.73 7.56 -1.68
CA ILE A 62 9.33 8.72 -0.87
C ILE A 62 8.88 8.23 0.51
N PRO A 63 9.34 8.82 1.63
CA PRO A 63 8.86 8.46 2.96
C PRO A 63 7.33 8.55 3.05
N LEU A 64 6.70 7.57 3.72
CA LEU A 64 5.25 7.39 3.77
C LEU A 64 4.47 8.68 4.08
N LYS A 65 4.95 9.47 5.05
CA LYS A 65 4.33 10.76 5.39
C LYS A 65 4.17 11.67 4.18
N TYR A 66 5.23 11.85 3.40
CA TYR A 66 5.20 12.73 2.23
C TYR A 66 4.44 12.13 1.07
N ALA A 67 4.46 10.81 0.89
CA ALA A 67 3.63 10.13 -0.09
C ALA A 67 2.13 10.35 0.21
N GLN A 68 1.72 10.28 1.49
CA GLN A 68 0.34 10.53 1.89
C GLN A 68 -0.05 12.02 1.75
N LEU A 69 0.86 12.96 2.04
CA LEU A 69 0.62 14.40 1.81
C LEU A 69 0.49 14.72 0.31
N ALA A 70 1.29 14.10 -0.54
CA ALA A 70 1.16 14.23 -2.00
C ALA A 70 -0.18 13.67 -2.50
N ALA A 71 -0.58 12.50 -2.01
CA ALA A 71 -1.87 11.91 -2.32
C ALA A 71 -3.04 12.78 -1.82
N LEU A 72 -2.90 13.43 -0.65
CA LEU A 72 -3.88 14.40 -0.16
C LEU A 72 -3.98 15.60 -1.11
N SER A 73 -2.86 16.20 -1.54
CA SER A 73 -2.86 17.31 -2.49
C SER A 73 -3.55 16.93 -3.80
N ALA A 74 -3.23 15.75 -4.36
CA ALA A 74 -3.89 15.23 -5.54
C ALA A 74 -5.40 15.04 -5.32
N SER A 75 -5.80 14.51 -4.17
CA SER A 75 -7.19 14.28 -3.80
C SER A 75 -8.00 15.57 -3.72
N VAL A 76 -7.39 16.63 -3.17
CA VAL A 76 -8.00 17.97 -3.11
C VAL A 76 -8.16 18.55 -4.51
N ALA A 77 -7.13 18.46 -5.36
CA ALA A 77 -7.16 18.99 -6.72
C ALA A 77 -8.28 18.37 -7.57
N ILE A 78 -8.53 17.06 -7.41
CA ILE A 78 -9.61 16.34 -8.12
C ILE A 78 -10.93 16.31 -7.34
N ARG A 79 -11.00 16.93 -6.16
CA ARG A 79 -12.19 17.00 -5.29
C ARG A 79 -12.75 15.61 -4.91
N CYS A 80 -11.87 14.67 -4.60
CA CYS A 80 -12.25 13.31 -4.21
C CYS A 80 -12.75 13.27 -2.76
N GLU A 81 -14.05 13.21 -2.55
CA GLU A 81 -14.67 13.21 -1.22
C GLU A 81 -14.23 12.03 -0.33
N TYR A 82 -13.91 10.88 -0.92
CA TYR A 82 -13.43 9.69 -0.21
C TYR A 82 -11.93 9.75 0.06
N CYS A 83 -11.15 10.25 -0.91
CA CYS A 83 -9.70 10.23 -0.84
C CYS A 83 -9.17 11.28 0.16
N ILE A 84 -9.81 12.45 0.26
CA ILE A 84 -9.39 13.52 1.17
C ILE A 84 -9.35 13.04 2.63
N PRO A 85 -10.43 12.54 3.24
CA PRO A 85 -10.39 12.07 4.61
C PRO A 85 -9.47 10.85 4.80
N ALA A 86 -9.39 9.96 3.82
CA ALA A 86 -8.52 8.79 3.89
C ALA A 86 -7.04 9.19 3.95
N HIS A 87 -6.56 9.98 2.98
CA HIS A 87 -5.16 10.41 2.95
C HIS A 87 -4.81 11.38 4.07
N THR A 88 -5.76 12.18 4.57
CA THR A 88 -5.58 12.97 5.79
C THR A 88 -5.31 12.07 7.00
N ALA A 89 -6.11 11.02 7.19
CA ALA A 89 -5.93 10.08 8.28
C ALA A 89 -4.61 9.31 8.17
N PHE A 90 -4.26 8.83 6.99
CA PHE A 90 -3.00 8.12 6.74
C PHE A 90 -1.77 9.03 6.91
N ALA A 91 -1.83 10.28 6.47
CA ALA A 91 -0.77 11.25 6.69
C ALA A 91 -0.54 11.50 8.19
N LYS A 92 -1.63 11.69 8.96
CA LYS A 92 -1.55 11.84 10.43
C LYS A 92 -0.97 10.59 11.10
N ALA A 93 -1.40 9.41 10.71
CA ALA A 93 -0.85 8.14 11.21
C ALA A 93 0.65 8.00 10.89
N ALA A 94 1.10 8.55 9.77
CA ALA A 94 2.51 8.61 9.36
C ALA A 94 3.28 9.78 10.01
N GLY A 95 2.69 10.51 10.95
CA GLY A 95 3.31 11.59 11.72
C GLY A 95 3.26 12.97 11.05
N ALA A 96 2.31 13.21 10.15
CA ALA A 96 2.08 14.55 9.62
C ALA A 96 1.40 15.45 10.66
N THR A 97 1.88 16.68 10.78
CA THR A 97 1.27 17.72 11.61
C THR A 97 0.05 18.35 10.91
N ASP A 98 -0.79 19.04 11.66
CA ASP A 98 -1.92 19.77 11.09
C ASP A 98 -1.46 20.89 10.14
N GLU A 99 -0.30 21.50 10.39
CA GLU A 99 0.27 22.50 9.50
C GLU A 99 0.79 21.91 8.18
N GLU A 100 1.38 20.73 8.21
CA GLU A 100 1.78 20.01 6.99
C GLU A 100 0.55 19.64 6.15
N ILE A 101 -0.54 19.21 6.79
CA ILE A 101 -1.81 18.91 6.11
C ILE A 101 -2.40 20.17 5.47
N LYS A 102 -2.49 21.28 6.21
CA LYS A 102 -2.96 22.56 5.66
C LYS A 102 -2.10 23.03 4.49
N THR A 103 -0.78 22.84 4.58
CA THR A 103 0.17 23.16 3.52
C THR A 103 -0.09 22.32 2.26
N ALA A 104 -0.31 21.03 2.40
CA ALA A 104 -0.64 20.15 1.28
C ALA A 104 -1.95 20.58 0.58
N VAL A 105 -2.95 21.00 1.34
CA VAL A 105 -4.20 21.58 0.81
C VAL A 105 -3.96 22.90 0.10
N ALA A 106 -3.15 23.78 0.67
CA ALA A 106 -2.81 25.08 0.07
C ALA A 106 -2.05 24.91 -1.25
N ILE A 107 -1.11 23.95 -1.32
CA ILE A 107 -0.39 23.62 -2.56
C ILE A 107 -1.37 23.17 -3.66
N ALA A 108 -2.33 22.31 -3.34
CA ALA A 108 -3.33 21.87 -4.31
C ALA A 108 -4.19 23.05 -4.82
N ALA A 109 -4.56 23.98 -3.94
CA ALA A 109 -5.32 25.18 -4.31
C ALA A 109 -4.50 26.12 -5.20
N ASP A 110 -3.22 26.36 -4.86
CA ASP A 110 -2.33 27.22 -5.64
C ASP A 110 -2.09 26.66 -7.05
N VAL A 111 -1.75 25.38 -7.16
CA VAL A 111 -1.56 24.73 -8.47
C VAL A 111 -2.83 24.78 -9.30
N SER A 112 -4.00 24.57 -8.70
CA SER A 112 -5.29 24.64 -9.41
C SER A 112 -5.61 26.06 -9.88
N LEU A 113 -5.31 27.06 -9.05
CA LEU A 113 -5.49 28.48 -9.40
C LEU A 113 -4.58 28.85 -10.57
N ASN A 114 -3.28 28.60 -10.45
CA ASN A 114 -2.29 28.96 -11.49
C ASN A 114 -2.58 28.23 -12.80
N SER A 115 -2.91 26.95 -12.76
CA SER A 115 -3.33 26.20 -13.95
C SER A 115 -4.53 26.86 -14.63
N SER A 116 -5.55 27.25 -13.87
CA SER A 116 -6.75 27.90 -14.41
C SER A 116 -6.45 29.26 -15.01
N MET A 117 -5.60 30.05 -14.35
CA MET A 117 -5.21 31.39 -14.83
C MET A 117 -4.37 31.32 -16.11
N LEU A 118 -3.38 30.44 -16.16
CA LEU A 118 -2.53 30.28 -17.34
C LEU A 118 -3.34 29.74 -18.53
N TYR A 119 -4.09 28.66 -18.30
CA TYR A 119 -4.88 28.03 -19.36
C TYR A 119 -6.02 28.93 -19.87
N GLY A 120 -6.78 29.52 -18.93
CA GLY A 120 -7.92 30.39 -19.26
C GLY A 120 -7.53 31.68 -20.00
N ASN A 121 -6.32 32.21 -19.73
CA ASN A 121 -5.78 33.38 -20.45
C ASN A 121 -4.93 33.00 -21.66
N GLN A 122 -4.85 31.71 -22.02
CA GLN A 122 -4.07 31.22 -23.17
C GLN A 122 -2.60 31.71 -23.11
N PHE A 123 -1.99 31.65 -21.92
CA PHE A 123 -0.61 32.08 -21.72
C PHE A 123 0.33 31.26 -22.61
N ASP A 124 1.23 31.98 -23.30
CA ASP A 124 2.12 31.36 -24.29
C ASP A 124 3.12 30.38 -23.63
N MET A 125 3.17 29.17 -24.13
CA MET A 125 3.98 28.08 -23.55
C MET A 125 5.49 28.34 -23.70
N ASP A 126 5.94 28.92 -24.82
CA ASP A 126 7.36 29.18 -25.02
C ASP A 126 7.84 30.28 -24.09
N THR A 127 7.00 31.29 -23.88
CA THR A 127 7.25 32.37 -22.89
C THR A 127 7.30 31.77 -21.48
N PHE A 128 6.37 30.86 -21.15
CA PHE A 128 6.35 30.21 -19.84
C PHE A 128 7.62 29.39 -19.59
N LEU A 129 8.07 28.60 -20.55
CA LEU A 129 9.26 27.76 -20.38
C LEU A 129 10.54 28.58 -20.21
N LYS A 130 10.66 29.72 -20.91
CA LYS A 130 11.81 30.65 -20.77
C LYS A 130 11.95 31.27 -19.39
N MET A 131 10.90 31.25 -18.54
CA MET A 131 10.98 31.76 -17.17
C MET A 131 11.83 30.85 -16.25
N PHE A 132 12.19 29.65 -16.70
CA PHE A 132 12.93 28.65 -15.92
C PHE A 132 14.33 28.35 -16.47
N GLU A 133 14.74 29.02 -17.53
CA GLU A 133 16.10 28.98 -18.10
C GLU A 133 17.00 30.05 -17.46
#